data_a00f9a3dc31e6e206c66773ee90007f9
#
_entry.id   a00f9a3dc31e6e206c66773ee90007f9
#
_cell.length_a   1.000
_cell.length_b   1.000
_cell.length_c   1.000
_cell.angle_alpha   90.00
_cell.angle_beta   90.00
_cell.angle_gamma   90.00
#
_symmetry.space_group_name_H-M   'P 1'
#
loop_
_entity.id
_entity.type
_entity.pdbx_description
1 polymer ?
#
loop_
_entity_poly.entity_id
_entity_poly.type
_entity_poly.pdbx_seq_one_letter_code
_entity_poly.pdbx_strand_id
1 'polypeptide(L)'
;MKHTLLIGVTTGLLVAACQQPVQESSAAVDAPAVSAASSSSAPISFPCLNKPAVNYNTPGDTPITSQDGVNCFAWQTFIGLNWPVDASHPGEPDKTASASVFGEPGLHQTSVWETYANSKSVFRANAQPPLPWGHTPDVPSSCQKISQTLGLRVMQASRMPGSFNMSKEASQAFPGNNPNWLADKDGNLVYYEILIGKDEYDYINNNGLYNANTQAAHIQQNKNIAMPLGHDKVLGGLEIKAAWLSVSDPQNPKWKNYKLSTSVIYDPVSKDCHASTIALVGMHIIRKTASQPQWIWATFEHKDNAPDTASIKSDGTVDGDYTFYSNSCTVKPVPAGCKAKVENGTSVTQTSCHVNVSPAYYLDTSGNCPAYPIQVSRDFAIKDSTDNHVASLNRAVQQLIASSNADSVYTHYQLVNVLWSSAAVNDNAPPGNPPLTPLSISGETPSLNTVPVANTMLETYAQGFNCLSCHAYASVARDARAQLGGKAYATDYSFIFSFATSPAAK
;
A
#
# COMPACT_ATOMS: atom_id res chain seq x y z
N MET A 1 -46.84 38.50 19.83
CA MET A 1 -45.93 38.25 18.70
C MET A 1 -44.65 37.69 19.26
N LYS A 2 -44.49 36.38 19.20
CA LYS A 2 -43.29 35.66 19.66
C LYS A 2 -42.65 35.00 18.42
N HIS A 3 -41.48 35.48 18.04
CA HIS A 3 -40.67 34.86 16.99
C HIS A 3 -39.88 33.70 17.60
N THR A 4 -40.18 32.51 17.17
CA THR A 4 -39.40 31.30 17.51
C THR A 4 -38.33 31.12 16.43
N LEU A 5 -37.07 31.24 16.83
CA LEU A 5 -35.91 31.03 15.99
C LEU A 5 -35.59 29.52 16.00
N LEU A 6 -35.77 28.84 14.86
CA LEU A 6 -35.31 27.45 14.65
C LEU A 6 -33.82 27.50 14.34
N ILE A 7 -33.01 26.99 15.26
CA ILE A 7 -31.60 26.77 15.04
C ILE A 7 -31.47 25.34 14.49
N GLY A 8 -31.21 25.22 13.18
CA GLY A 8 -30.84 23.98 12.55
C GLY A 8 -29.40 23.63 12.90
N VAL A 9 -29.22 22.60 13.71
CA VAL A 9 -27.88 22.04 13.97
C VAL A 9 -27.52 21.10 12.84
N THR A 10 -26.76 21.61 11.88
CA THR A 10 -26.05 20.76 10.90
C THR A 10 -24.80 20.20 11.57
N THR A 11 -24.83 18.95 11.98
CA THR A 11 -23.64 18.20 12.39
C THR A 11 -22.76 17.94 11.15
N GLY A 12 -21.93 18.90 10.82
CA GLY A 12 -20.79 18.68 9.94
C GLY A 12 -19.75 17.86 10.69
N LEU A 13 -19.49 16.63 10.23
CA LEU A 13 -18.31 15.89 10.65
C LEU A 13 -17.08 16.66 10.14
N LEU A 14 -16.46 17.40 11.04
CA LEU A 14 -15.12 17.94 10.88
C LEU A 14 -14.16 16.74 10.91
N VAL A 15 -13.74 16.28 9.73
CA VAL A 15 -12.45 15.58 9.62
C VAL A 15 -11.41 16.70 9.78
N ALA A 16 -10.93 16.91 11.00
CA ALA A 16 -9.83 17.81 11.26
C ALA A 16 -8.61 17.28 10.49
N ALA A 17 -8.24 17.99 9.43
CA ALA A 17 -6.95 17.84 8.82
C ALA A 17 -5.90 18.22 9.87
N CYS A 18 -5.08 17.26 10.27
CA CYS A 18 -3.91 17.54 11.08
C CYS A 18 -2.94 18.37 10.25
N GLN A 19 -2.96 19.67 10.45
CA GLN A 19 -1.90 20.57 10.03
C GLN A 19 -1.12 20.98 11.27
N GLN A 20 0.15 20.58 11.35
CA GLN A 20 1.10 21.19 12.27
C GLN A 20 2.18 21.92 11.46
N PRO A 21 2.67 23.06 11.94
CA PRO A 21 3.66 23.86 11.23
C PRO A 21 5.04 23.19 11.25
N VAL A 22 5.68 23.17 10.11
CA VAL A 22 7.06 22.77 9.95
C VAL A 22 7.96 23.81 10.59
N GLN A 23 8.77 23.42 11.56
CA GLN A 23 9.82 24.23 12.14
C GLN A 23 11.12 23.97 11.34
N GLU A 24 11.56 24.96 10.61
CA GLU A 24 12.86 24.96 9.91
C GLU A 24 14.02 24.91 10.90
N SER A 25 14.85 23.89 10.79
CA SER A 25 16.16 23.85 11.43
C SER A 25 17.23 23.70 10.34
N SER A 26 17.93 24.78 10.05
CA SER A 26 19.09 24.79 9.16
C SER A 26 20.36 24.45 9.95
N ALA A 27 20.97 23.31 9.65
CA ALA A 27 22.37 23.04 10.00
C ALA A 27 23.07 22.45 8.79
N ALA A 28 23.98 23.19 8.21
CA ALA A 28 24.90 22.72 7.18
C ALA A 28 25.96 21.81 7.81
N VAL A 29 26.18 20.64 7.21
CA VAL A 29 27.30 19.75 7.57
C VAL A 29 28.03 19.36 6.28
N ASP A 30 29.34 19.62 6.29
CA ASP A 30 30.28 19.34 5.20
C ASP A 30 30.33 17.86 4.82
N ALA A 31 30.36 17.57 3.52
CA ALA A 31 30.49 16.22 2.97
C ALA A 31 31.98 15.81 2.85
N PRO A 32 32.39 14.63 3.31
CA PRO A 32 33.73 14.11 3.03
C PRO A 32 33.80 13.39 1.67
N ALA A 33 34.91 13.60 0.98
CA ALA A 33 35.24 13.00 -0.32
C ALA A 33 35.32 11.47 -0.25
N VAL A 34 34.72 10.79 -1.25
CA VAL A 34 34.75 9.34 -1.36
C VAL A 34 36.04 8.88 -2.05
N SER A 35 36.89 8.20 -1.33
CA SER A 35 38.05 7.46 -1.84
C SER A 35 37.59 6.06 -2.30
N ALA A 36 37.92 5.69 -3.54
CA ALA A 36 37.68 4.35 -4.08
C ALA A 36 38.64 3.35 -3.43
N ALA A 37 38.13 2.44 -2.60
CA ALA A 37 38.88 1.33 -2.03
C ALA A 37 38.44 0.00 -2.64
N SER A 38 39.42 -0.80 -3.04
CA SER A 38 39.31 -2.14 -3.59
C SER A 38 38.62 -3.11 -2.62
N SER A 39 37.60 -3.83 -3.10
CA SER A 39 36.74 -4.69 -2.32
C SER A 39 37.37 -6.06 -2.06
N SER A 40 37.88 -6.30 -0.85
CA SER A 40 37.76 -7.61 -0.23
C SER A 40 36.36 -7.69 0.38
N SER A 41 35.55 -8.64 -0.02
CA SER A 41 34.18 -8.79 0.49
C SER A 41 34.25 -9.14 1.98
N ALA A 42 34.03 -8.13 2.82
CA ALA A 42 33.81 -8.37 4.24
C ALA A 42 32.55 -9.25 4.41
N PRO A 43 32.51 -10.14 5.40
CA PRO A 43 31.35 -11.00 5.64
C PRO A 43 30.10 -10.13 5.85
N ILE A 44 28.99 -10.54 5.20
CA ILE A 44 27.71 -9.84 5.31
C ILE A 44 27.28 -9.85 6.79
N SER A 45 27.16 -8.66 7.39
CA SER A 45 26.74 -8.48 8.77
C SER A 45 25.30 -8.02 8.83
N PHE A 46 24.51 -8.66 9.70
CA PHE A 46 23.11 -8.32 9.94
C PHE A 46 22.93 -7.73 11.33
N PRO A 47 22.13 -6.68 11.48
CA PRO A 47 21.91 -6.04 12.78
C PRO A 47 20.94 -6.81 13.70
N CYS A 48 20.47 -7.99 13.30
CA CYS A 48 19.47 -8.80 13.97
C CYS A 48 19.93 -10.24 14.23
N LEU A 49 19.32 -10.89 15.21
CA LEU A 49 19.59 -12.30 15.53
C LEU A 49 19.00 -13.24 14.47
N ASN A 50 17.75 -13.03 14.09
CA ASN A 50 17.05 -13.81 13.07
C ASN A 50 17.36 -13.23 11.69
N LYS A 51 18.48 -13.63 11.12
CA LYS A 51 18.96 -13.14 9.83
C LYS A 51 18.03 -13.58 8.70
N PRO A 52 17.69 -12.68 7.76
CA PRO A 52 17.01 -13.07 6.54
C PRO A 52 17.81 -14.12 5.73
N ALA A 53 17.08 -14.98 5.03
CA ALA A 53 17.64 -16.00 4.15
C ALA A 53 16.83 -16.03 2.84
N VAL A 54 17.50 -16.30 1.71
CA VAL A 54 16.83 -16.42 0.41
C VAL A 54 16.21 -17.81 0.30
N ASN A 55 14.98 -17.93 0.76
CA ASN A 55 14.19 -19.16 0.73
C ASN A 55 12.69 -18.85 0.80
N TYR A 56 11.87 -19.89 0.67
CA TYR A 56 10.41 -19.78 0.63
C TYR A 56 9.72 -19.54 2.01
N ASN A 57 10.49 -19.46 3.11
CA ASN A 57 9.87 -19.37 4.43
C ASN A 57 9.35 -17.96 4.68
N THR A 58 8.04 -17.87 4.92
CA THR A 58 7.39 -16.69 5.48
C THR A 58 7.14 -16.96 6.96
N PRO A 59 7.77 -16.22 7.88
CA PRO A 59 7.63 -16.50 9.31
C PRO A 59 6.19 -16.21 9.79
N GLY A 60 5.61 -17.08 10.61
CA GLY A 60 4.28 -16.85 11.21
C GLY A 60 4.34 -15.77 12.28
N ASP A 61 5.31 -15.86 13.16
CA ASP A 61 5.60 -14.88 14.21
C ASP A 61 7.08 -14.97 14.60
N THR A 62 7.55 -13.94 15.29
CA THR A 62 8.85 -13.96 16.00
C THR A 62 8.78 -12.95 17.13
N PRO A 63 9.39 -13.24 18.30
CA PRO A 63 9.50 -12.25 19.36
C PRO A 63 10.23 -11.00 18.85
N ILE A 64 9.56 -9.87 18.88
CA ILE A 64 10.09 -8.58 18.41
C ILE A 64 10.41 -7.72 19.63
N THR A 65 11.69 -7.39 19.80
CA THR A 65 12.18 -6.59 20.92
C THR A 65 12.95 -5.35 20.49
N SER A 66 13.16 -5.17 19.16
CA SER A 66 13.92 -4.06 18.61
C SER A 66 13.46 -3.72 17.20
N GLN A 67 13.77 -2.51 16.76
CA GLN A 67 13.51 -2.06 15.38
C GLN A 67 14.27 -2.93 14.37
N ASP A 68 15.51 -3.28 14.62
CA ASP A 68 16.28 -4.15 13.73
C ASP A 68 15.69 -5.56 13.64
N GLY A 69 15.15 -6.07 14.75
CA GLY A 69 14.46 -7.36 14.76
C GLY A 69 13.23 -7.37 13.86
N VAL A 70 12.39 -6.33 13.95
CA VAL A 70 11.20 -6.22 13.11
C VAL A 70 11.55 -5.93 11.65
N ASN A 71 12.61 -5.17 11.38
CA ASN A 71 13.09 -4.93 10.02
C ASN A 71 13.55 -6.24 9.35
N CYS A 72 14.24 -7.10 10.09
CA CYS A 72 14.65 -8.42 9.58
C CYS A 72 13.45 -9.35 9.36
N PHE A 73 12.47 -9.33 10.25
CA PHE A 73 11.20 -10.05 10.06
C PHE A 73 10.48 -9.58 8.78
N ALA A 74 10.43 -8.27 8.55
CA ALA A 74 9.84 -7.69 7.36
C ALA A 74 10.56 -8.14 6.07
N TRP A 75 11.89 -8.13 6.07
CA TRP A 75 12.67 -8.61 4.94
C TRP A 75 12.49 -10.12 4.69
N GLN A 76 12.48 -10.96 5.74
CA GLN A 76 12.21 -12.38 5.55
C GLN A 76 10.79 -12.62 5.03
N THR A 77 9.81 -11.85 5.51
CA THR A 77 8.44 -11.88 4.99
C THR A 77 8.40 -11.47 3.51
N PHE A 78 9.09 -10.38 3.15
CA PHE A 78 9.19 -9.94 1.74
C PHE A 78 9.77 -11.03 0.85
N ILE A 79 10.86 -11.67 1.26
CA ILE A 79 11.51 -12.76 0.49
C ILE A 79 10.54 -13.92 0.32
N GLY A 80 9.93 -14.42 1.40
CA GLY A 80 9.02 -15.57 1.33
C GLY A 80 7.76 -15.30 0.49
N LEU A 81 7.19 -14.09 0.59
CA LEU A 81 6.04 -13.70 -0.21
C LEU A 81 6.38 -13.51 -1.70
N ASN A 82 7.58 -13.03 -2.01
CA ASN A 82 8.05 -12.87 -3.38
C ASN A 82 8.67 -14.15 -3.96
N TRP A 83 8.67 -15.26 -3.23
CA TRP A 83 9.09 -16.56 -3.74
C TRP A 83 8.17 -17.01 -4.88
N PRO A 84 8.68 -17.81 -5.86
CA PRO A 84 7.83 -18.39 -6.89
C PRO A 84 6.67 -19.19 -6.29
N VAL A 85 5.47 -19.00 -6.83
CA VAL A 85 4.27 -19.72 -6.39
C VAL A 85 4.25 -21.14 -6.95
N ASP A 86 3.73 -22.10 -6.18
CA ASP A 86 3.29 -23.38 -6.72
C ASP A 86 2.05 -23.16 -7.60
N ALA A 87 2.19 -23.35 -8.91
CA ALA A 87 1.12 -23.11 -9.87
C ALA A 87 -0.15 -23.97 -9.61
N SER A 88 0.00 -25.09 -8.91
CA SER A 88 -1.12 -25.98 -8.53
C SER A 88 -1.81 -25.56 -7.24
N HIS A 89 -1.14 -24.76 -6.42
CA HIS A 89 -1.61 -24.36 -5.09
C HIS A 89 -1.47 -22.85 -4.88
N PRO A 90 -2.43 -22.04 -5.35
CA PRO A 90 -2.41 -20.60 -5.15
C PRO A 90 -2.22 -20.22 -3.68
N GLY A 91 -1.27 -19.33 -3.41
CA GLY A 91 -0.89 -18.91 -2.05
C GLY A 91 0.22 -19.73 -1.41
N GLU A 92 0.64 -20.82 -2.03
CA GLU A 92 1.72 -21.67 -1.53
C GLU A 92 3.02 -21.46 -2.35
N PRO A 93 4.19 -21.45 -1.70
CA PRO A 93 5.45 -21.33 -2.41
C PRO A 93 5.82 -22.64 -3.12
N ASP A 94 6.45 -22.53 -4.27
CA ASP A 94 7.14 -23.66 -4.90
C ASP A 94 8.38 -24.02 -4.05
N LYS A 95 8.25 -25.09 -3.25
CA LYS A 95 9.33 -25.59 -2.38
C LYS A 95 10.46 -26.26 -3.13
N THR A 96 10.29 -26.51 -4.43
CA THR A 96 11.30 -27.09 -5.31
C THR A 96 12.16 -26.03 -6.00
N ALA A 97 11.71 -24.80 -6.04
CA ALA A 97 12.45 -23.69 -6.63
C ALA A 97 13.76 -23.43 -5.87
N SER A 98 14.80 -23.12 -6.61
CA SER A 98 16.12 -22.76 -6.06
C SER A 98 16.21 -21.26 -5.78
N ALA A 99 17.05 -20.88 -4.81
CA ALA A 99 17.39 -19.48 -4.55
C ALA A 99 18.01 -18.79 -5.79
N SER A 100 18.61 -19.54 -6.72
CA SER A 100 19.18 -19.01 -7.95
C SER A 100 18.16 -18.47 -8.96
N VAL A 101 16.88 -18.81 -8.81
CA VAL A 101 15.78 -18.25 -9.64
C VAL A 101 14.98 -17.18 -8.93
N PHE A 102 15.32 -16.85 -7.69
CA PHE A 102 14.59 -15.82 -6.92
C PHE A 102 14.74 -14.44 -7.56
N GLY A 103 13.63 -13.90 -8.04
CA GLY A 103 13.58 -12.58 -8.66
C GLY A 103 14.21 -12.50 -10.05
N GLU A 104 14.14 -13.57 -10.85
CA GLU A 104 14.56 -13.51 -12.26
C GLU A 104 13.88 -12.35 -12.99
N PRO A 105 14.65 -11.58 -13.81
CA PRO A 105 14.09 -10.50 -14.61
C PRO A 105 13.02 -10.97 -15.61
N GLY A 106 12.07 -10.12 -15.91
CA GLY A 106 11.04 -10.38 -16.92
C GLY A 106 9.72 -10.86 -16.34
N LEU A 107 8.93 -11.57 -17.16
CA LEU A 107 7.54 -11.98 -16.84
C LEU A 107 7.45 -13.46 -16.41
N HIS A 108 8.57 -14.08 -16.08
CA HIS A 108 8.66 -15.54 -15.96
C HIS A 108 8.12 -16.09 -14.63
N GLN A 109 8.03 -15.27 -13.60
CA GLN A 109 7.66 -15.75 -12.27
C GLN A 109 6.47 -14.98 -11.69
N THR A 110 5.45 -15.71 -11.27
CA THR A 110 4.40 -15.21 -10.38
C THR A 110 4.84 -15.46 -8.94
N SER A 111 4.78 -14.43 -8.11
CA SER A 111 5.10 -14.53 -6.68
C SER A 111 3.93 -15.13 -5.91
N VAL A 112 4.19 -15.74 -4.75
CA VAL A 112 3.17 -16.31 -3.84
C VAL A 112 2.03 -15.32 -3.60
N TRP A 113 2.38 -14.09 -3.20
CA TRP A 113 1.39 -13.06 -2.85
C TRP A 113 0.52 -12.60 -4.02
N GLU A 114 1.02 -12.69 -5.27
CA GLU A 114 0.24 -12.30 -6.46
C GLU A 114 -1.00 -13.19 -6.69
N THR A 115 -1.06 -14.33 -6.03
CA THR A 115 -2.17 -15.30 -6.09
C THR A 115 -3.14 -15.20 -4.90
N TYR A 116 -2.94 -14.27 -3.99
CA TYR A 116 -3.81 -14.04 -2.85
C TYR A 116 -5.17 -13.47 -3.28
N ALA A 117 -6.16 -13.57 -2.39
CA ALA A 117 -7.49 -13.09 -2.70
C ALA A 117 -7.51 -11.55 -2.84
N ASN A 118 -7.96 -11.05 -3.99
CA ASN A 118 -8.15 -9.62 -4.17
C ASN A 118 -9.33 -9.14 -3.32
N SER A 119 -9.24 -7.95 -2.72
CA SER A 119 -10.31 -7.38 -1.90
C SER A 119 -11.66 -7.34 -2.60
N LYS A 120 -11.68 -7.18 -3.94
CA LYS A 120 -12.92 -7.24 -4.76
C LYS A 120 -13.50 -8.63 -4.88
N SER A 121 -12.68 -9.69 -4.81
CA SER A 121 -13.18 -11.07 -4.80
C SER A 121 -13.78 -11.45 -3.45
N VAL A 122 -13.43 -10.72 -2.40
CA VAL A 122 -13.92 -10.93 -1.03
C VAL A 122 -15.14 -10.06 -0.74
N PHE A 123 -15.07 -8.78 -1.04
CA PHE A 123 -16.14 -7.81 -0.78
C PHE A 123 -16.90 -7.49 -2.06
N ARG A 124 -17.73 -8.45 -2.48
CA ARG A 124 -18.49 -8.37 -3.72
C ARG A 124 -19.76 -7.52 -3.57
N ALA A 125 -20.22 -6.96 -4.70
CA ALA A 125 -21.45 -6.17 -4.74
C ALA A 125 -22.65 -6.94 -4.17
N ASN A 126 -23.59 -6.22 -3.53
CA ASN A 126 -24.81 -6.79 -2.96
C ASN A 126 -24.54 -7.90 -1.91
N ALA A 127 -23.41 -7.80 -1.19
CA ALA A 127 -23.02 -8.76 -0.17
C ALA A 127 -22.99 -10.22 -0.64
N GLN A 128 -22.64 -10.44 -1.90
CA GLN A 128 -22.43 -11.79 -2.41
C GLN A 128 -21.26 -12.46 -1.66
N PRO A 129 -21.31 -13.78 -1.41
CA PRO A 129 -20.22 -14.50 -0.78
C PRO A 129 -18.90 -14.32 -1.55
N PRO A 130 -17.75 -14.34 -0.87
CA PRO A 130 -16.44 -14.31 -1.51
C PRO A 130 -16.32 -15.35 -2.62
N LEU A 131 -15.58 -15.02 -3.67
CA LEU A 131 -15.17 -16.05 -4.64
C LEU A 131 -14.26 -17.07 -3.95
N PRO A 132 -14.26 -18.33 -4.38
CA PRO A 132 -13.35 -19.34 -3.82
C PRO A 132 -11.90 -18.87 -3.88
N TRP A 133 -11.09 -19.33 -2.92
CA TRP A 133 -9.65 -19.06 -2.89
C TRP A 133 -8.98 -19.41 -4.21
N GLY A 134 -8.08 -18.55 -4.66
CA GLY A 134 -7.38 -18.71 -5.94
C GLY A 134 -8.18 -18.28 -7.18
N HIS A 135 -9.40 -17.77 -7.02
CA HIS A 135 -10.20 -17.27 -8.14
C HIS A 135 -9.98 -15.76 -8.35
N THR A 136 -9.85 -15.39 -9.60
CA THR A 136 -9.79 -13.97 -10.00
C THR A 136 -11.14 -13.29 -9.78
N PRO A 137 -11.17 -11.99 -9.43
CA PRO A 137 -12.41 -11.24 -9.26
C PRO A 137 -13.30 -11.25 -10.51
N ASP A 138 -14.61 -11.05 -10.29
CA ASP A 138 -15.55 -10.75 -11.38
C ASP A 138 -15.03 -9.54 -12.17
N VAL A 139 -14.89 -9.72 -13.45
CA VAL A 139 -14.37 -8.70 -14.35
C VAL A 139 -15.50 -8.13 -15.21
N PRO A 140 -15.40 -6.88 -15.65
CA PRO A 140 -16.33 -6.33 -16.62
C PRO A 140 -16.51 -7.29 -17.82
N SER A 141 -17.71 -7.42 -18.34
CA SER A 141 -18.01 -8.36 -19.44
C SER A 141 -17.10 -8.17 -20.65
N SER A 142 -16.70 -6.93 -20.92
CA SER A 142 -15.73 -6.59 -21.97
C SER A 142 -14.33 -7.19 -21.70
N CYS A 143 -13.95 -7.40 -20.44
CA CYS A 143 -12.65 -7.96 -20.05
C CYS A 143 -12.65 -9.49 -19.91
N GLN A 144 -13.82 -10.13 -19.80
CA GLN A 144 -13.91 -11.57 -19.48
C GLN A 144 -13.11 -12.43 -20.44
N LYS A 145 -13.24 -12.19 -21.74
CA LYS A 145 -12.55 -13.00 -22.77
C LYS A 145 -11.02 -12.91 -22.60
N ILE A 146 -10.49 -11.69 -22.47
CA ILE A 146 -9.05 -11.47 -22.32
C ILE A 146 -8.54 -12.03 -20.99
N SER A 147 -9.24 -11.75 -19.89
CA SER A 147 -8.88 -12.23 -18.57
C SER A 147 -8.89 -13.75 -18.48
N GLN A 148 -9.94 -14.42 -18.97
CA GLN A 148 -10.04 -15.88 -18.95
C GLN A 148 -9.04 -16.56 -19.89
N THR A 149 -8.80 -15.99 -21.09
CA THR A 149 -7.86 -16.57 -22.05
C THR A 149 -6.42 -16.52 -21.52
N LEU A 150 -6.06 -15.47 -20.79
CA LEU A 150 -4.70 -15.25 -20.32
C LEU A 150 -4.51 -15.61 -18.84
N GLY A 151 -5.60 -15.91 -18.09
CA GLY A 151 -5.54 -16.15 -16.66
C GLY A 151 -5.10 -14.93 -15.84
N LEU A 152 -5.34 -13.72 -16.37
CA LEU A 152 -4.81 -12.50 -15.80
C LEU A 152 -5.82 -11.79 -14.89
N ARG A 153 -5.32 -11.21 -13.81
CA ARG A 153 -6.06 -10.26 -12.97
C ARG A 153 -6.41 -8.99 -13.74
N VAL A 154 -7.48 -8.32 -13.34
CA VAL A 154 -7.93 -7.07 -13.98
C VAL A 154 -7.70 -5.91 -13.01
N MET A 155 -6.97 -4.90 -13.47
CA MET A 155 -6.82 -3.63 -12.78
C MET A 155 -7.69 -2.57 -13.46
N GLN A 156 -8.33 -1.76 -12.65
CA GLN A 156 -9.17 -0.67 -13.13
C GLN A 156 -8.51 0.66 -12.81
N ALA A 157 -8.34 1.50 -13.81
CA ALA A 157 -8.08 2.91 -13.58
C ALA A 157 -9.33 3.54 -12.96
N SER A 158 -9.21 4.05 -11.74
CA SER A 158 -10.29 4.85 -11.17
C SER A 158 -10.28 6.23 -11.79
N ARG A 159 -11.04 6.40 -12.86
CA ARG A 159 -11.19 7.67 -13.59
C ARG A 159 -12.54 8.32 -13.34
N MET A 160 -13.14 8.26 -12.17
CA MET A 160 -14.51 8.77 -12.01
C MET A 160 -14.57 10.08 -11.24
N PRO A 161 -14.92 11.21 -11.88
CA PRO A 161 -15.52 12.31 -11.18
C PRO A 161 -17.01 12.00 -10.97
N GLY A 162 -17.47 11.97 -9.74
CA GLY A 162 -18.90 12.12 -9.45
C GLY A 162 -19.67 10.94 -8.90
N SER A 163 -19.17 9.73 -8.85
CA SER A 163 -19.77 8.70 -8.02
C SER A 163 -18.90 8.44 -6.79
N PHE A 164 -19.42 8.73 -5.63
CA PHE A 164 -18.81 8.45 -4.32
C PHE A 164 -18.68 6.95 -3.99
N ASN A 165 -18.84 6.10 -4.95
CA ASN A 165 -18.38 4.72 -4.89
C ASN A 165 -16.91 4.73 -5.27
N MET A 166 -16.10 4.96 -4.25
CA MET A 166 -14.67 4.88 -4.29
C MET A 166 -14.25 3.48 -4.79
N SER A 167 -14.20 3.30 -6.09
CA SER A 167 -13.30 2.31 -6.68
C SER A 167 -11.90 2.91 -6.52
N LYS A 168 -11.39 2.70 -5.37
CA LYS A 168 -10.39 3.37 -4.59
C LYS A 168 -8.97 3.05 -5.02
N GLU A 169 -8.77 2.41 -6.15
CA GLU A 169 -7.49 1.79 -6.45
C GLU A 169 -6.49 2.69 -7.18
N ALA A 170 -6.93 3.54 -8.09
CA ALA A 170 -6.04 4.54 -8.70
C ALA A 170 -6.01 5.89 -7.97
N SER A 171 -6.74 6.00 -6.86
CA SER A 171 -6.83 7.23 -6.09
C SER A 171 -6.11 7.16 -4.76
N GLN A 172 -5.25 6.18 -4.55
CA GLN A 172 -4.76 5.86 -3.20
C GLN A 172 -3.37 6.37 -2.85
N ALA A 173 -2.80 7.26 -3.64
CA ALA A 173 -1.60 7.96 -3.22
C ALA A 173 -1.84 8.89 -2.00
N PHE A 174 -3.10 9.00 -1.56
CA PHE A 174 -3.48 9.71 -0.34
C PHE A 174 -4.77 9.15 0.27
N PRO A 175 -4.82 8.90 1.58
CA PRO A 175 -6.05 8.61 2.30
C PRO A 175 -6.85 9.91 2.51
N GLY A 176 -7.83 10.18 1.67
CA GLY A 176 -8.66 11.37 1.81
C GLY A 176 -9.87 11.34 0.89
N ASN A 177 -10.76 12.32 1.04
CA ASN A 177 -11.98 12.43 0.26
C ASN A 177 -11.76 12.84 -1.21
N ASN A 178 -10.52 13.20 -1.57
CA ASN A 178 -10.14 13.58 -2.93
C ASN A 178 -9.26 12.49 -3.54
N PRO A 179 -9.75 11.79 -4.57
CA PRO A 179 -8.95 10.81 -5.27
C PRO A 179 -7.74 11.48 -5.93
N ASN A 180 -6.54 11.03 -5.59
CA ASN A 180 -5.31 11.46 -6.21
C ASN A 180 -4.73 10.32 -7.04
N TRP A 181 -4.36 10.61 -8.26
CA TRP A 181 -3.65 9.69 -9.12
C TRP A 181 -2.16 10.02 -9.13
N LEU A 182 -1.34 9.06 -9.53
CA LEU A 182 0.10 9.19 -9.66
C LEU A 182 0.52 8.72 -11.04
N ALA A 183 1.41 9.45 -11.69
CA ALA A 183 2.02 9.05 -12.95
C ALA A 183 3.52 9.30 -12.93
N ASP A 184 4.26 8.45 -13.66
CA ASP A 184 5.71 8.58 -13.82
C ASP A 184 6.10 9.79 -14.70
N LYS A 185 7.39 9.99 -14.90
CA LYS A 185 7.92 11.09 -15.73
C LYS A 185 7.47 11.01 -17.19
N ASP A 186 7.02 9.86 -17.66
CA ASP A 186 6.53 9.63 -19.03
C ASP A 186 4.99 9.73 -19.12
N GLY A 187 4.30 9.92 -17.99
CA GLY A 187 2.84 10.04 -17.90
C GLY A 187 2.10 8.71 -17.77
N ASN A 188 2.80 7.60 -17.52
CA ASN A 188 2.19 6.30 -17.26
C ASN A 188 1.59 6.27 -15.87
N LEU A 189 0.38 5.72 -15.74
CA LEU A 189 -0.36 5.67 -14.48
C LEU A 189 0.10 4.56 -13.57
N VAL A 190 0.05 4.84 -12.26
CA VAL A 190 0.16 3.86 -11.20
C VAL A 190 -1.22 3.33 -10.86
N TYR A 191 -1.33 2.00 -10.72
CA TYR A 191 -2.53 1.27 -10.31
C TYR A 191 -2.26 0.61 -8.96
N TYR A 192 -3.32 0.43 -8.17
CA TYR A 192 -3.20 -0.15 -6.85
C TYR A 192 -4.08 -1.39 -6.72
N GLU A 193 -3.61 -2.36 -5.96
CA GLU A 193 -4.40 -3.51 -5.56
C GLU A 193 -4.23 -3.82 -4.07
N ILE A 194 -5.24 -4.43 -3.47
CA ILE A 194 -5.21 -4.92 -2.10
C ILE A 194 -5.49 -6.41 -2.15
N LEU A 195 -4.56 -7.17 -1.62
CA LEU A 195 -4.60 -8.63 -1.57
C LEU A 195 -4.62 -9.10 -0.11
N ILE A 196 -5.33 -10.18 0.13
CA ILE A 196 -5.64 -10.71 1.46
C ILE A 196 -5.12 -12.14 1.56
N GLY A 197 -4.36 -12.44 2.59
CA GLY A 197 -3.82 -13.77 2.87
C GLY A 197 -4.91 -14.79 3.24
N LYS A 198 -4.55 -16.08 3.18
CA LYS A 198 -5.51 -17.19 3.33
C LYS A 198 -6.23 -17.21 4.67
N ASP A 199 -5.49 -17.02 5.77
CA ASP A 199 -6.07 -17.06 7.12
C ASP A 199 -7.07 -15.94 7.35
N GLU A 200 -6.77 -14.77 6.83
CA GLU A 200 -7.65 -13.60 6.87
C GLU A 200 -8.87 -13.77 5.96
N TYR A 201 -8.67 -14.29 4.74
CA TYR A 201 -9.76 -14.64 3.83
C TYR A 201 -10.73 -15.63 4.49
N ASP A 202 -10.23 -16.69 5.12
CA ASP A 202 -11.05 -17.68 5.81
C ASP A 202 -11.82 -17.07 6.99
N TYR A 203 -11.16 -16.20 7.76
CA TYR A 203 -11.80 -15.49 8.86
C TYR A 203 -12.98 -14.63 8.37
N ILE A 204 -12.79 -13.85 7.34
CA ILE A 204 -13.84 -12.99 6.77
C ILE A 204 -14.99 -13.83 6.21
N ASN A 205 -14.66 -14.88 5.46
CA ASN A 205 -15.65 -15.75 4.82
C ASN A 205 -16.46 -16.54 5.84
N ASN A 206 -15.79 -17.20 6.80
CA ASN A 206 -16.43 -18.06 7.80
C ASN A 206 -17.32 -17.28 8.78
N ASN A 207 -16.98 -16.01 9.05
CA ASN A 207 -17.79 -15.13 9.90
C ASN A 207 -18.79 -14.27 9.11
N GLY A 208 -18.83 -14.38 7.78
CA GLY A 208 -19.73 -13.61 6.92
C GLY A 208 -19.48 -12.11 6.94
N LEU A 209 -18.27 -11.66 7.32
CA LEU A 209 -17.94 -10.23 7.52
C LEU A 209 -17.79 -9.45 6.21
N TYR A 210 -17.87 -10.12 5.07
CA TYR A 210 -18.00 -9.49 3.76
C TYR A 210 -19.37 -8.80 3.54
N ASN A 211 -20.34 -9.07 4.43
CA ASN A 211 -21.69 -8.50 4.39
C ASN A 211 -21.86 -7.46 5.52
N ALA A 212 -22.23 -6.24 5.15
CA ALA A 212 -22.39 -5.14 6.09
C ALA A 212 -23.46 -5.43 7.18
N ASN A 213 -24.53 -6.16 6.84
CA ASN A 213 -25.55 -6.56 7.83
C ASN A 213 -24.94 -7.51 8.86
N THR A 214 -24.08 -8.42 8.43
CA THR A 214 -23.39 -9.35 9.34
C THR A 214 -22.38 -8.61 10.22
N GLN A 215 -21.66 -7.62 9.69
CA GLN A 215 -20.80 -6.76 10.52
C GLN A 215 -21.62 -6.08 11.63
N ALA A 216 -22.77 -5.48 11.29
CA ALA A 216 -23.63 -4.84 12.27
C ALA A 216 -24.13 -5.83 13.33
N ALA A 217 -24.60 -7.00 12.91
CA ALA A 217 -25.06 -8.06 13.82
C ALA A 217 -23.93 -8.57 14.74
N HIS A 218 -22.71 -8.69 14.23
CA HIS A 218 -21.52 -9.07 14.98
C HIS A 218 -21.26 -8.09 16.13
N ILE A 219 -21.27 -6.80 15.84
CA ILE A 219 -21.11 -5.74 16.83
C ILE A 219 -22.26 -5.72 17.84
N GLN A 220 -23.52 -5.88 17.40
CA GLN A 220 -24.70 -5.93 18.30
C GLN A 220 -24.64 -7.12 19.27
N GLN A 221 -23.94 -8.19 18.90
CA GLN A 221 -23.67 -9.33 19.78
C GLN A 221 -22.45 -9.11 20.70
N ASN A 222 -21.93 -7.89 20.79
CA ASN A 222 -20.72 -7.55 21.55
C ASN A 222 -19.48 -8.34 21.12
N LYS A 223 -19.34 -8.64 19.82
CA LYS A 223 -18.17 -9.28 19.26
C LYS A 223 -17.32 -8.24 18.54
N ASN A 224 -16.02 -8.24 18.81
CA ASN A 224 -15.06 -7.43 18.06
C ASN A 224 -14.73 -8.09 16.72
N ILE A 225 -14.49 -7.29 15.69
CA ILE A 225 -13.81 -7.74 14.49
C ILE A 225 -12.32 -7.74 14.81
N ALA A 226 -11.74 -8.92 14.94
CA ALA A 226 -10.32 -9.12 15.25
C ALA A 226 -9.75 -10.20 14.32
N MET A 227 -8.77 -9.82 13.52
CA MET A 227 -8.11 -10.71 12.58
C MET A 227 -7.32 -11.81 13.29
N PRO A 228 -7.11 -12.96 12.64
CA PRO A 228 -6.33 -14.05 13.24
C PRO A 228 -4.89 -13.64 13.50
N LEU A 229 -4.33 -14.13 14.60
CA LEU A 229 -2.93 -13.92 14.97
C LEU A 229 -2.04 -14.93 14.27
N GLY A 230 -0.93 -14.46 13.68
CA GLY A 230 0.12 -15.33 13.18
C GLY A 230 0.90 -15.98 14.31
N HIS A 231 1.25 -17.25 14.13
CA HIS A 231 2.08 -18.02 15.06
C HIS A 231 2.64 -19.26 14.35
N ASP A 232 3.80 -19.72 14.71
CA ASP A 232 4.45 -20.90 14.12
C ASP A 232 4.40 -20.88 12.57
N LYS A 233 3.56 -21.72 11.98
CA LYS A 233 3.36 -21.84 10.53
C LYS A 233 2.09 -21.15 10.02
N VAL A 234 1.30 -20.55 10.90
CA VAL A 234 0.08 -19.81 10.57
C VAL A 234 0.46 -18.36 10.33
N LEU A 235 0.12 -17.81 9.17
CA LEU A 235 0.50 -16.44 8.83
C LEU A 235 -0.33 -15.39 9.55
N GLY A 236 -1.57 -15.71 9.92
CA GLY A 236 -2.49 -14.78 10.56
C GLY A 236 -3.04 -13.73 9.59
N GLY A 237 -3.45 -12.59 10.13
CA GLY A 237 -3.86 -11.44 9.33
C GLY A 237 -2.68 -10.98 8.46
N LEU A 238 -2.93 -10.91 7.15
CA LEU A 238 -1.93 -10.52 6.17
C LEU A 238 -2.59 -9.75 5.03
N GLU A 239 -2.32 -8.47 4.97
CA GLU A 239 -2.75 -7.60 3.88
C GLU A 239 -1.55 -7.11 3.08
N ILE A 240 -1.69 -7.10 1.77
CA ILE A 240 -0.70 -6.52 0.86
C ILE A 240 -1.39 -5.43 0.05
N LYS A 241 -0.79 -4.25 0.03
CA LYS A 241 -1.17 -3.19 -0.89
C LYS A 241 0.00 -2.96 -1.84
N ALA A 242 -0.23 -3.18 -3.13
CA ALA A 242 0.79 -3.03 -4.15
C ALA A 242 0.48 -1.85 -5.08
N ALA A 243 1.53 -1.11 -5.44
CA ALA A 243 1.51 -0.05 -6.44
C ALA A 243 2.21 -0.55 -7.70
N TRP A 244 1.50 -0.55 -8.81
CA TRP A 244 1.95 -1.05 -10.10
C TRP A 244 1.94 0.05 -11.16
N LEU A 245 3.08 0.33 -11.73
CA LEU A 245 3.21 1.26 -12.84
C LEU A 245 2.89 0.56 -14.16
N SER A 246 2.04 1.14 -14.97
CA SER A 246 1.82 0.68 -16.35
C SER A 246 3.08 0.92 -17.17
N VAL A 247 3.50 -0.08 -17.93
CA VAL A 247 4.72 -0.04 -18.76
C VAL A 247 4.34 0.08 -20.23
N SER A 248 4.60 1.24 -20.81
CA SER A 248 4.26 1.52 -22.22
C SER A 248 5.25 0.88 -23.20
N ASP A 249 6.52 0.75 -22.82
CA ASP A 249 7.58 0.10 -23.61
C ASP A 249 8.31 -0.96 -22.78
N PRO A 250 7.81 -2.22 -22.75
CA PRO A 250 8.42 -3.30 -21.98
C PRO A 250 9.84 -3.68 -22.43
N GLN A 251 10.26 -3.25 -23.61
CA GLN A 251 11.59 -3.53 -24.15
C GLN A 251 12.67 -2.54 -23.63
N ASN A 252 12.27 -1.48 -22.98
CA ASN A 252 13.22 -0.53 -22.41
C ASN A 252 14.06 -1.22 -21.32
N PRO A 253 15.41 -1.17 -21.43
CA PRO A 253 16.31 -1.88 -20.50
C PRO A 253 16.15 -1.53 -19.03
N LYS A 254 15.57 -0.37 -18.68
CA LYS A 254 15.32 0.01 -17.28
C LYS A 254 14.43 -1.00 -16.55
N TRP A 255 13.51 -1.64 -17.26
CA TRP A 255 12.54 -2.56 -16.68
C TRP A 255 13.13 -3.90 -16.24
N LYS A 256 14.34 -4.24 -16.68
CA LYS A 256 15.04 -5.45 -16.21
C LYS A 256 15.31 -5.44 -14.70
N ASN A 257 15.31 -4.26 -14.07
CA ASN A 257 15.53 -4.10 -12.65
C ASN A 257 14.25 -4.14 -11.82
N TYR A 258 13.08 -4.17 -12.48
CA TYR A 258 11.77 -4.18 -11.82
C TYR A 258 11.14 -5.56 -11.83
N LYS A 259 10.44 -5.89 -10.74
CA LYS A 259 9.51 -7.02 -10.77
C LYS A 259 8.38 -6.67 -11.74
N LEU A 260 8.32 -7.41 -12.84
CA LEU A 260 7.27 -7.27 -13.84
C LEU A 260 6.16 -8.30 -13.63
N SER A 261 4.96 -7.92 -14.03
CA SER A 261 3.81 -8.81 -14.11
C SER A 261 2.95 -8.39 -15.32
N THR A 262 1.97 -9.20 -15.67
CA THR A 262 0.98 -8.85 -16.67
C THR A 262 -0.40 -8.73 -16.03
N SER A 263 -1.14 -7.71 -16.43
CA SER A 263 -2.51 -7.50 -15.96
C SER A 263 -3.39 -7.03 -17.11
N VAL A 264 -4.69 -7.24 -16.99
CA VAL A 264 -5.66 -6.58 -17.88
C VAL A 264 -6.01 -5.23 -17.28
N ILE A 265 -5.79 -4.18 -18.04
CA ILE A 265 -6.22 -2.84 -17.68
C ILE A 265 -7.60 -2.60 -18.27
N TYR A 266 -8.54 -2.24 -17.42
CA TYR A 266 -9.88 -1.82 -17.83
C TYR A 266 -9.97 -0.31 -17.85
N ASP A 267 -10.32 0.24 -19.02
CA ASP A 267 -10.69 1.64 -19.13
C ASP A 267 -12.23 1.77 -18.99
N PRO A 268 -12.72 2.35 -17.90
CA PRO A 268 -14.17 2.43 -17.66
C PRO A 268 -14.92 3.38 -18.60
N VAL A 269 -14.20 4.11 -19.46
CA VAL A 269 -14.75 5.07 -20.43
C VAL A 269 -15.00 4.47 -21.76
N SER A 270 -13.88 4.04 -22.39
CA SER A 270 -13.97 3.29 -23.65
C SER A 270 -14.62 1.93 -23.41
N LYS A 271 -14.65 1.47 -22.13
CA LYS A 271 -15.01 0.10 -21.72
C LYS A 271 -14.10 -0.95 -22.33
N ASP A 272 -12.94 -0.52 -22.80
CA ASP A 272 -11.94 -1.39 -23.41
C ASP A 272 -11.09 -2.08 -22.37
N CYS A 273 -10.62 -3.25 -22.73
CA CYS A 273 -9.71 -4.05 -21.95
C CYS A 273 -8.52 -4.43 -22.80
N HIS A 274 -7.34 -4.22 -22.28
CA HIS A 274 -6.10 -4.65 -22.93
C HIS A 274 -5.12 -5.25 -21.91
N ALA A 275 -4.38 -6.23 -22.32
CA ALA A 275 -3.28 -6.74 -21.52
C ALA A 275 -2.15 -5.70 -21.51
N SER A 276 -1.57 -5.47 -20.34
CA SER A 276 -0.46 -4.54 -20.16
C SER A 276 0.60 -5.15 -19.26
N THR A 277 1.85 -4.91 -19.58
CA THR A 277 2.94 -5.13 -18.63
C THR A 277 2.86 -4.05 -17.54
N ILE A 278 3.07 -4.48 -16.31
CA ILE A 278 3.10 -3.62 -15.13
C ILE A 278 4.37 -3.88 -14.33
N ALA A 279 4.90 -2.85 -13.70
CA ALA A 279 6.11 -2.90 -12.86
C ALA A 279 5.76 -2.59 -11.41
N LEU A 280 6.20 -3.43 -10.47
CA LEU A 280 6.01 -3.18 -9.04
C LEU A 280 6.88 -2.00 -8.61
N VAL A 281 6.25 -0.93 -8.15
CA VAL A 281 6.95 0.28 -7.70
C VAL A 281 6.86 0.52 -6.19
N GLY A 282 5.85 -0.04 -5.52
CA GLY A 282 5.69 0.07 -4.07
C GLY A 282 4.87 -1.08 -3.50
N MET A 283 5.14 -1.45 -2.25
CA MET A 283 4.46 -2.57 -1.60
C MET A 283 4.39 -2.36 -0.09
N HIS A 284 3.19 -2.36 0.46
CA HIS A 284 2.98 -2.57 1.90
C HIS A 284 2.77 -4.06 2.17
N ILE A 285 3.37 -4.53 3.25
CA ILE A 285 3.15 -5.85 3.83
C ILE A 285 2.73 -5.62 5.28
N ILE A 286 1.50 -5.93 5.60
CA ILE A 286 0.89 -5.67 6.89
C ILE A 286 0.55 -7.02 7.51
N ARG A 287 1.12 -7.30 8.70
CA ARG A 287 1.05 -8.61 9.35
C ARG A 287 0.57 -8.49 10.78
N LYS A 288 -0.46 -9.27 11.14
CA LYS A 288 -0.89 -9.43 12.52
C LYS A 288 -0.32 -10.73 13.10
N THR A 289 0.47 -10.62 14.17
CA THR A 289 1.12 -11.76 14.81
C THR A 289 0.80 -11.82 16.30
N ALA A 290 1.06 -12.96 16.94
CA ALA A 290 0.84 -13.11 18.36
C ALA A 290 1.72 -12.17 19.21
N SER A 291 2.94 -11.87 18.74
CA SER A 291 3.83 -10.92 19.39
C SER A 291 3.49 -9.46 19.06
N GLN A 292 2.74 -9.18 17.97
CA GLN A 292 2.35 -7.85 17.52
C GLN A 292 0.86 -7.80 17.12
N PRO A 293 -0.06 -7.80 18.10
CA PRO A 293 -1.51 -7.74 17.85
C PRO A 293 -1.97 -6.44 17.17
N GLN A 294 -1.22 -5.33 17.31
CA GLN A 294 -1.45 -4.05 16.62
C GLN A 294 -0.81 -4.00 15.25
N TRP A 295 -0.46 -5.16 14.71
CA TRP A 295 0.14 -5.39 13.42
C TRP A 295 1.59 -4.87 13.28
N ILE A 296 2.28 -5.44 12.31
CA ILE A 296 3.57 -5.03 11.81
C ILE A 296 3.33 -4.39 10.44
N TRP A 297 3.73 -3.14 10.29
CA TRP A 297 3.46 -2.31 9.13
C TRP A 297 4.75 -2.07 8.37
N ALA A 298 5.07 -2.92 7.39
CA ALA A 298 6.28 -2.82 6.60
C ALA A 298 5.98 -2.21 5.23
N THR A 299 6.90 -1.39 4.72
CA THR A 299 6.78 -0.80 3.40
C THR A 299 8.06 -0.90 2.61
N PHE A 300 7.94 -1.35 1.37
CA PHE A 300 9.02 -1.55 0.41
C PHE A 300 8.77 -0.72 -0.85
N GLU A 301 9.84 -0.22 -1.45
CA GLU A 301 9.78 0.47 -2.74
C GLU A 301 11.01 0.16 -3.59
N HIS A 302 10.90 0.41 -4.88
CA HIS A 302 12.05 0.31 -5.78
C HIS A 302 12.96 1.54 -5.58
N LYS A 303 14.28 1.33 -5.50
CA LYS A 303 15.26 2.40 -5.20
C LYS A 303 15.31 3.50 -6.25
N ASP A 304 14.99 3.17 -7.52
CA ASP A 304 15.05 4.10 -8.64
C ASP A 304 13.70 4.81 -8.90
N ASN A 305 12.74 4.71 -7.97
CA ASN A 305 11.47 5.44 -8.11
C ASN A 305 11.66 6.95 -8.01
N ALA A 306 12.25 7.42 -6.92
CA ALA A 306 12.34 8.83 -6.58
C ALA A 306 13.62 9.13 -5.79
N PRO A 307 14.21 10.33 -5.98
CA PRO A 307 15.34 10.78 -5.18
C PRO A 307 14.92 11.14 -3.76
N ASP A 308 15.87 11.20 -2.83
CA ASP A 308 15.66 11.87 -1.56
C ASP A 308 15.53 13.40 -1.80
N THR A 309 14.60 14.05 -1.11
CA THR A 309 14.41 15.51 -1.23
C THR A 309 15.69 16.28 -0.96
N ALA A 310 16.49 15.82 0.01
CA ALA A 310 17.77 16.44 0.34
C ALA A 310 18.85 16.31 -0.74
N SER A 311 18.68 15.41 -1.73
CA SER A 311 19.62 15.25 -2.86
C SER A 311 19.29 16.14 -4.05
N ILE A 312 18.13 16.80 -4.03
CA ILE A 312 17.72 17.71 -5.09
C ILE A 312 18.50 19.02 -4.95
N LYS A 313 19.21 19.40 -6.00
CA LYS A 313 20.01 20.63 -6.05
C LYS A 313 19.11 21.87 -6.13
N SER A 314 19.67 23.04 -5.85
CA SER A 314 18.93 24.31 -5.86
C SER A 314 18.32 24.69 -7.22
N ASP A 315 18.87 24.14 -8.31
CA ASP A 315 18.34 24.28 -9.66
C ASP A 315 17.26 23.26 -10.03
N GLY A 316 16.88 22.40 -9.08
CA GLY A 316 15.88 21.36 -9.28
C GLY A 316 16.42 20.11 -9.98
N THR A 317 17.72 19.98 -10.17
CA THR A 317 18.32 18.77 -10.75
C THR A 317 18.78 17.79 -9.66
N VAL A 318 18.93 16.54 -10.04
CA VAL A 318 19.43 15.46 -9.18
C VAL A 318 20.35 14.56 -10.00
N ASP A 319 21.33 13.97 -9.32
CA ASP A 319 22.19 12.96 -9.95
C ASP A 319 21.43 11.61 -9.97
N GLY A 320 21.48 10.94 -11.13
CA GLY A 320 20.77 9.68 -11.36
C GLY A 320 19.54 9.83 -12.24
N ASP A 321 18.98 8.69 -12.63
CA ASP A 321 17.76 8.59 -13.44
C ASP A 321 16.66 7.91 -12.61
N TYR A 322 15.59 8.63 -12.35
CA TYR A 322 14.47 8.16 -11.56
C TYR A 322 13.21 8.03 -12.41
N THR A 323 12.37 7.09 -12.02
CA THR A 323 11.13 6.81 -12.76
C THR A 323 10.08 7.91 -12.55
N PHE A 324 10.02 8.51 -11.36
CA PHE A 324 9.04 9.53 -11.00
C PHE A 324 9.67 10.92 -10.76
N TYR A 325 10.87 11.15 -11.28
CA TYR A 325 11.51 12.46 -11.21
C TYR A 325 12.22 12.79 -12.52
N SER A 326 12.03 14.01 -12.99
CA SER A 326 12.66 14.50 -14.22
C SER A 326 13.39 15.81 -13.97
N ASN A 327 14.68 15.87 -14.32
CA ASN A 327 15.48 17.08 -14.30
C ASN A 327 15.00 18.14 -15.32
N SER A 328 14.13 17.74 -16.26
CA SER A 328 13.57 18.62 -17.30
C SER A 328 12.06 18.76 -17.17
N CYS A 329 11.55 18.81 -15.93
CA CYS A 329 10.12 18.99 -15.70
C CYS A 329 9.57 20.24 -16.37
N THR A 330 8.43 20.11 -17.03
CA THR A 330 7.69 21.23 -17.64
C THR A 330 6.33 21.32 -17.01
N VAL A 331 5.98 22.48 -16.49
CA VAL A 331 4.64 22.76 -15.96
C VAL A 331 3.63 22.67 -17.10
N LYS A 332 2.60 21.84 -16.90
CA LYS A 332 1.48 21.75 -17.83
C LYS A 332 0.26 22.42 -17.22
N PRO A 333 -0.41 23.35 -17.92
CA PRO A 333 -1.64 23.95 -17.45
C PRO A 333 -2.76 22.91 -17.38
N VAL A 334 -3.78 23.15 -16.57
CA VAL A 334 -5.01 22.35 -16.57
C VAL A 334 -5.62 22.43 -17.99
N PRO A 335 -5.85 21.30 -18.67
CA PRO A 335 -6.45 21.31 -19.99
C PRO A 335 -7.84 21.92 -19.97
N ALA A 336 -8.23 22.57 -21.06
CA ALA A 336 -9.58 23.17 -21.19
C ALA A 336 -10.66 22.08 -21.02
N GLY A 337 -11.65 22.36 -20.18
CA GLY A 337 -12.74 21.42 -19.87
C GLY A 337 -12.44 20.43 -18.73
N CYS A 338 -11.20 20.34 -18.24
CA CYS A 338 -10.89 19.51 -17.09
C CYS A 338 -11.40 20.13 -15.79
N LYS A 339 -11.99 19.29 -14.95
CA LYS A 339 -12.45 19.73 -13.64
C LYS A 339 -11.25 19.93 -12.72
N ALA A 340 -10.92 21.18 -12.43
CA ALA A 340 -9.89 21.52 -11.47
C ALA A 340 -10.26 21.00 -10.08
N LYS A 341 -9.26 20.56 -9.32
CA LYS A 341 -9.42 20.25 -7.91
C LYS A 341 -9.61 21.53 -7.11
N VAL A 342 -10.38 21.41 -6.05
CA VAL A 342 -10.60 22.50 -5.09
C VAL A 342 -10.13 22.01 -3.73
N GLU A 343 -9.12 22.66 -3.17
CA GLU A 343 -8.63 22.44 -1.82
C GLU A 343 -8.90 23.69 -0.98
N ASN A 344 -9.54 23.52 0.15
CA ASN A 344 -9.92 24.64 1.04
C ASN A 344 -10.66 25.81 0.33
N GLY A 345 -11.52 25.47 -0.64
CA GLY A 345 -12.29 26.45 -1.41
C GLY A 345 -11.53 27.14 -2.55
N THR A 346 -10.25 26.80 -2.77
CA THR A 346 -9.42 27.36 -3.83
C THR A 346 -9.12 26.31 -4.90
N SER A 347 -9.27 26.66 -6.17
CA SER A 347 -8.86 25.77 -7.27
C SER A 347 -7.35 25.54 -7.22
N VAL A 348 -6.94 24.27 -7.22
CA VAL A 348 -5.54 23.90 -7.31
C VAL A 348 -5.07 24.17 -8.73
N THR A 349 -4.13 25.08 -8.88
CA THR A 349 -3.45 25.34 -10.14
C THR A 349 -2.02 24.86 -10.01
N GLN A 350 -1.63 23.87 -10.79
CA GLN A 350 -0.23 23.50 -10.83
C GLN A 350 0.54 24.57 -11.62
N THR A 351 1.31 25.34 -10.91
CA THR A 351 2.08 26.45 -11.49
C THR A 351 3.58 26.17 -11.58
N SER A 352 4.05 25.08 -10.99
CA SER A 352 5.47 24.74 -10.92
C SER A 352 5.68 23.23 -10.83
N CYS A 353 6.91 22.79 -11.12
CA CYS A 353 7.35 21.41 -10.99
C CYS A 353 7.78 21.07 -9.55
N HIS A 354 6.99 21.44 -8.58
CA HIS A 354 7.24 21.06 -7.19
C HIS A 354 7.01 19.56 -6.96
N VAL A 355 7.82 19.00 -6.10
CA VAL A 355 7.73 17.59 -5.72
C VAL A 355 6.52 17.36 -4.79
N ASN A 356 5.98 16.15 -4.86
CA ASN A 356 4.93 15.65 -3.96
C ASN A 356 3.63 16.50 -3.97
N VAL A 357 3.39 17.23 -5.05
CA VAL A 357 2.16 18.02 -5.21
C VAL A 357 1.09 17.18 -5.89
N SER A 358 -0.06 17.11 -5.27
CA SER A 358 -1.19 16.35 -5.83
C SER A 358 -1.64 16.93 -7.18
N PRO A 359 -2.17 16.09 -8.09
CA PRO A 359 -2.61 16.54 -9.41
C PRO A 359 -3.64 17.67 -9.33
N ALA A 360 -3.53 18.65 -10.22
CA ALA A 360 -4.40 19.83 -10.25
C ALA A 360 -5.82 19.56 -10.78
N TYR A 361 -6.06 18.40 -11.39
CA TYR A 361 -7.37 18.02 -11.94
C TYR A 361 -7.62 16.52 -11.82
N TYR A 362 -8.87 16.11 -12.02
CA TYR A 362 -9.25 14.71 -12.06
C TYR A 362 -9.04 14.16 -13.48
N LEU A 363 -8.57 12.92 -13.55
CA LEU A 363 -8.61 12.19 -14.80
C LEU A 363 -10.06 12.06 -15.25
N ASP A 364 -10.31 12.26 -16.52
CA ASP A 364 -11.62 11.99 -17.08
C ASP A 364 -11.59 10.79 -18.02
N THR A 365 -12.77 10.37 -18.30
CA THR A 365 -13.07 9.20 -19.08
C THR A 365 -13.08 9.48 -20.56
N SER A 366 -13.12 10.72 -20.99
CA SER A 366 -13.15 11.10 -22.41
C SER A 366 -11.74 11.19 -23.01
N GLY A 367 -10.70 11.08 -22.21
CA GLY A 367 -9.31 11.28 -22.63
C GLY A 367 -8.91 12.75 -22.77
N ASN A 368 -9.83 13.68 -22.50
CA ASN A 368 -9.54 15.12 -22.56
C ASN A 368 -8.71 15.59 -21.36
N CYS A 369 -8.77 14.83 -20.25
CA CYS A 369 -8.01 15.11 -19.02
C CYS A 369 -7.03 13.95 -18.75
N PRO A 370 -5.98 13.81 -19.56
CA PRO A 370 -5.01 12.72 -19.41
C PRO A 370 -4.13 12.90 -18.18
N ALA A 371 -3.45 11.84 -17.77
CA ALA A 371 -2.38 11.91 -16.78
C ALA A 371 -1.24 12.80 -17.28
N TYR A 372 -0.55 13.43 -16.35
CA TYR A 372 0.69 14.16 -16.61
C TYR A 372 1.77 13.74 -15.59
N PRO A 373 3.06 13.90 -15.90
CA PRO A 373 4.13 13.56 -14.98
C PRO A 373 4.00 14.26 -13.64
N ILE A 374 4.13 13.49 -12.56
CA ILE A 374 4.21 14.00 -11.20
C ILE A 374 5.66 13.89 -10.73
N GLN A 375 6.21 14.99 -10.23
CA GLN A 375 7.52 14.98 -9.59
C GLN A 375 7.41 14.42 -8.17
N VAL A 376 8.16 13.37 -7.91
CA VAL A 376 8.16 12.71 -6.60
C VAL A 376 9.56 12.74 -6.00
N SER A 377 9.65 13.03 -4.72
CA SER A 377 10.86 12.84 -3.93
C SER A 377 10.53 12.20 -2.59
N ARG A 378 11.52 11.59 -1.96
CA ARG A 378 11.37 11.01 -0.62
C ARG A 378 11.72 12.06 0.42
N ASP A 379 10.71 12.47 1.22
CA ASP A 379 10.89 13.50 2.24
C ASP A 379 11.71 12.99 3.44
N PHE A 380 11.62 11.70 3.75
CA PHE A 380 12.34 11.05 4.83
C PHE A 380 13.31 10.02 4.27
N ALA A 381 14.59 10.39 4.18
CA ALA A 381 15.62 9.52 3.64
C ALA A 381 15.75 8.21 4.42
N ILE A 382 15.97 7.11 3.69
CA ILE A 382 16.25 5.79 4.29
C ILE A 382 17.68 5.78 4.79
N LYS A 383 17.85 5.94 6.09
CA LYS A 383 19.17 6.05 6.74
C LYS A 383 19.22 5.29 8.06
N ASP A 384 20.43 4.94 8.45
CA ASP A 384 20.67 4.34 9.77
C ASP A 384 20.57 5.41 10.87
N SER A 385 20.13 4.95 12.03
CA SER A 385 20.15 5.70 13.29
C SER A 385 20.65 4.79 14.43
N THR A 386 20.71 5.28 15.66
CA THR A 386 21.23 4.53 16.82
C THR A 386 20.52 3.19 17.02
N ASP A 387 19.20 3.15 16.81
CA ASP A 387 18.36 1.98 17.11
C ASP A 387 17.67 1.38 15.87
N ASN A 388 18.00 1.88 14.68
CA ASN A 388 17.40 1.45 13.43
C ASN A 388 18.44 1.46 12.31
N HIS A 389 18.92 0.29 11.93
CA HIS A 389 19.94 0.12 10.90
C HIS A 389 19.33 -0.30 9.55
N VAL A 390 18.21 0.31 9.17
CA VAL A 390 17.44 -0.06 7.97
C VAL A 390 18.23 0.06 6.68
N ALA A 391 19.05 1.10 6.51
CA ALA A 391 19.85 1.27 5.31
C ALA A 391 20.99 0.24 5.21
N SER A 392 21.65 -0.06 6.33
CA SER A 392 22.66 -1.12 6.39
C SER A 392 22.05 -2.50 6.16
N LEU A 393 20.87 -2.76 6.73
CA LEU A 393 20.13 -4.00 6.51
C LEU A 393 19.73 -4.16 5.05
N ASN A 394 19.23 -3.10 4.40
CA ASN A 394 18.91 -3.13 2.97
C ASN A 394 20.12 -3.58 2.15
N ARG A 395 21.28 -2.98 2.37
CA ARG A 395 22.52 -3.38 1.67
C ARG A 395 22.89 -4.83 1.94
N ALA A 396 22.80 -5.28 3.20
CA ALA A 396 23.13 -6.66 3.57
C ALA A 396 22.20 -7.68 2.90
N VAL A 397 20.88 -7.41 2.87
CA VAL A 397 19.90 -8.31 2.23
C VAL A 397 20.06 -8.29 0.71
N GLN A 398 20.27 -7.13 0.10
CA GLN A 398 20.53 -7.01 -1.33
C GLN A 398 21.79 -7.81 -1.75
N GLN A 399 22.86 -7.73 -0.96
CA GLN A 399 24.07 -8.56 -1.17
C GLN A 399 23.79 -10.07 -1.00
N LEU A 400 23.00 -10.44 -0.01
CA LEU A 400 22.57 -11.82 0.21
C LEU A 400 21.78 -12.34 -0.99
N ILE A 401 20.82 -11.57 -1.51
CA ILE A 401 20.04 -11.92 -2.69
C ILE A 401 20.96 -12.04 -3.91
N ALA A 402 21.85 -11.05 -4.13
CA ALA A 402 22.79 -11.06 -5.24
C ALA A 402 23.76 -12.25 -5.20
N SER A 403 24.12 -12.75 -4.00
CA SER A 403 24.95 -13.95 -3.85
C SER A 403 24.25 -15.23 -4.29
N SER A 404 22.90 -15.24 -4.30
CA SER A 404 22.07 -16.34 -4.76
C SER A 404 21.69 -16.20 -6.24
N ASN A 405 21.34 -14.99 -6.66
CA ASN A 405 21.02 -14.60 -8.02
C ASN A 405 21.47 -13.15 -8.27
N ALA A 406 22.58 -12.99 -8.99
CA ALA A 406 23.17 -11.67 -9.27
C ALA A 406 22.25 -10.75 -10.10
N ASP A 407 21.36 -11.32 -10.91
CA ASP A 407 20.42 -10.60 -11.77
C ASP A 407 19.05 -10.40 -11.10
N SER A 408 18.89 -10.80 -9.83
CA SER A 408 17.60 -10.67 -9.13
C SER A 408 17.11 -9.23 -9.09
N VAL A 409 15.89 -9.01 -9.55
CA VAL A 409 15.23 -7.68 -9.49
C VAL A 409 15.07 -7.19 -8.04
N TYR A 410 15.01 -8.09 -7.07
CA TYR A 410 14.84 -7.73 -5.66
C TYR A 410 16.08 -7.11 -5.02
N THR A 411 17.24 -7.12 -5.69
CA THR A 411 18.41 -6.32 -5.31
C THR A 411 18.19 -4.81 -5.51
N HIS A 412 17.11 -4.44 -6.20
CA HIS A 412 16.72 -3.05 -6.47
C HIS A 412 15.58 -2.56 -5.58
N TYR A 413 15.05 -3.43 -4.69
CA TYR A 413 14.04 -3.04 -3.71
C TYR A 413 14.69 -2.75 -2.36
N GLN A 414 14.05 -1.89 -1.60
CA GLN A 414 14.50 -1.47 -0.28
C GLN A 414 13.33 -1.38 0.69
N LEU A 415 13.56 -1.80 1.92
CA LEU A 415 12.67 -1.51 3.04
C LEU A 415 12.80 -0.03 3.38
N VAL A 416 11.70 0.70 3.35
CA VAL A 416 11.68 2.10 3.77
C VAL A 416 11.75 2.16 5.29
N ASN A 417 10.84 1.50 5.97
CA ASN A 417 10.83 1.32 7.41
C ASN A 417 9.72 0.34 7.82
N VAL A 418 9.68 0.01 9.11
CA VAL A 418 8.61 -0.78 9.73
C VAL A 418 8.05 -0.01 10.93
N LEU A 419 6.71 0.14 10.96
CA LEU A 419 6.00 0.59 12.15
C LEU A 419 5.51 -0.62 12.94
N TRP A 420 5.67 -0.59 14.25
CA TRP A 420 5.28 -1.66 15.18
C TRP A 420 5.05 -1.09 16.58
N SER A 421 4.38 -1.82 17.45
CA SER A 421 4.17 -1.40 18.85
C SER A 421 5.28 -1.90 19.75
N SER A 422 6.03 -0.99 20.36
CA SER A 422 7.05 -1.34 21.35
C SER A 422 6.47 -1.87 22.68
N ALA A 423 5.18 -1.65 22.92
CA ALA A 423 4.42 -2.21 24.03
C ALA A 423 3.12 -2.82 23.46
N ALA A 424 3.26 -4.04 22.92
CA ALA A 424 2.13 -4.76 22.37
C ALA A 424 1.05 -4.99 23.42
N VAL A 425 -0.17 -4.59 23.12
CA VAL A 425 -1.34 -4.79 23.98
C VAL A 425 -2.13 -5.96 23.41
N ASN A 426 -2.52 -6.89 24.29
CA ASN A 426 -3.40 -7.97 23.88
C ASN A 426 -4.78 -7.39 23.54
N ASP A 427 -5.14 -7.36 22.26
CA ASP A 427 -6.43 -6.90 21.76
C ASP A 427 -7.55 -7.96 21.90
N ASN A 428 -7.23 -9.16 22.40
CA ASN A 428 -8.19 -10.16 22.82
C ASN A 428 -8.88 -9.79 24.15
N ALA A 429 -9.16 -8.50 24.37
CA ALA A 429 -10.12 -8.12 25.41
C ALA A 429 -11.39 -8.93 25.19
N PRO A 430 -11.94 -9.53 26.25
CA PRO A 430 -13.07 -10.44 26.10
C PRO A 430 -14.17 -9.79 25.27
N PRO A 431 -14.79 -10.53 24.32
CA PRO A 431 -15.92 -10.01 23.57
C PRO A 431 -16.95 -9.45 24.55
N GLY A 432 -17.37 -8.23 24.35
CA GLY A 432 -18.52 -7.76 25.07
C GLY A 432 -18.39 -6.51 25.90
N ASN A 433 -17.26 -5.77 25.85
CA ASN A 433 -17.25 -4.53 26.62
C ASN A 433 -16.52 -3.39 25.93
N PRO A 434 -17.21 -2.32 25.68
CA PRO A 434 -18.05 -2.18 24.51
C PRO A 434 -17.22 -2.51 23.28
N PRO A 435 -17.81 -2.84 22.13
CA PRO A 435 -17.03 -3.07 20.91
C PRO A 435 -16.06 -1.92 20.73
N LEU A 436 -14.80 -2.22 20.40
CA LEU A 436 -13.78 -1.20 20.20
C LEU A 436 -14.26 -0.17 19.17
N THR A 437 -14.19 1.09 19.54
CA THR A 437 -14.38 2.18 18.58
C THR A 437 -13.00 2.62 18.06
N PRO A 438 -12.90 3.30 16.92
CA PRO A 438 -11.62 3.85 16.47
C PRO A 438 -10.90 4.69 17.53
N LEU A 439 -11.65 5.44 18.34
CA LEU A 439 -11.09 6.23 19.43
C LEU A 439 -10.50 5.38 20.55
N SER A 440 -11.11 4.25 20.89
CA SER A 440 -10.58 3.33 21.88
C SER A 440 -9.25 2.73 21.43
N ILE A 441 -9.14 2.37 20.17
CA ILE A 441 -7.90 1.83 19.60
C ILE A 441 -6.80 2.90 19.63
N SER A 442 -7.09 4.12 19.22
CA SER A 442 -6.11 5.21 19.22
C SER A 442 -5.62 5.57 20.63
N GLY A 443 -6.44 5.40 21.65
CA GLY A 443 -6.05 5.58 23.06
C GLY A 443 -5.13 4.49 23.60
N GLU A 444 -5.10 3.33 22.97
CA GLU A 444 -4.29 2.18 23.40
C GLU A 444 -2.91 2.12 22.73
N THR A 445 -2.56 3.11 21.92
CA THR A 445 -1.32 3.14 21.14
C THR A 445 -0.28 4.19 21.57
N PRO A 446 -0.09 4.50 22.87
CA PRO A 446 0.80 5.57 23.29
C PRO A 446 2.28 5.29 23.01
N SER A 447 2.63 4.07 22.62
CA SER A 447 4.01 3.63 22.41
C SER A 447 4.35 3.35 20.94
N LEU A 448 3.51 3.73 20.01
CA LEU A 448 3.84 3.62 18.58
C LEU A 448 4.98 4.57 18.24
N ASN A 449 5.92 4.07 17.48
CA ASN A 449 6.96 4.89 16.91
C ASN A 449 6.34 6.03 16.12
N THR A 450 6.59 7.27 16.54
CA THR A 450 6.02 8.48 15.90
C THR A 450 6.77 8.90 14.64
N VAL A 451 7.82 8.17 14.27
CA VAL A 451 8.59 8.45 13.05
C VAL A 451 7.67 8.27 11.84
N PRO A 452 7.66 9.21 10.90
CA PRO A 452 6.94 9.06 9.66
C PRO A 452 7.39 7.79 8.92
N VAL A 453 6.42 7.00 8.47
CA VAL A 453 6.65 5.81 7.65
C VAL A 453 5.76 5.93 6.44
N ALA A 454 6.35 6.27 5.30
CA ALA A 454 5.62 6.51 4.07
C ALA A 454 6.37 5.95 2.87
N ASN A 455 5.63 5.39 1.94
CA ASN A 455 6.13 4.92 0.66
C ASN A 455 5.90 6.01 -0.39
N THR A 456 6.92 6.35 -1.16
CA THR A 456 6.82 7.40 -2.17
C THR A 456 5.74 7.14 -3.22
N MET A 457 5.37 5.87 -3.44
CA MET A 457 4.35 5.46 -4.43
C MET A 457 2.95 5.25 -3.83
N LEU A 458 2.85 5.06 -2.52
CA LEU A 458 1.60 4.75 -1.83
C LEU A 458 1.08 5.93 -1.00
N GLU A 459 1.97 6.72 -0.40
CA GLU A 459 1.67 7.94 0.36
C GLU A 459 2.35 9.18 -0.24
N THR A 460 2.46 9.28 -1.55
CA THR A 460 3.19 10.35 -2.27
C THR A 460 2.89 11.74 -1.73
N TYR A 461 1.63 12.03 -1.47
CA TYR A 461 1.15 13.36 -1.05
C TYR A 461 0.93 13.49 0.47
N ALA A 462 1.41 12.51 1.26
CA ALA A 462 1.16 12.44 2.69
C ALA A 462 2.34 11.84 3.48
N GLN A 463 3.55 12.11 3.05
CA GLN A 463 4.74 11.45 3.61
C GLN A 463 5.02 11.81 5.09
N GLY A 464 4.47 12.91 5.60
CA GLY A 464 4.61 13.33 7.00
C GLY A 464 3.82 12.49 8.01
N PHE A 465 3.06 11.47 7.58
CA PHE A 465 2.27 10.61 8.44
C PHE A 465 2.88 9.23 8.62
N ASN A 466 2.32 8.45 9.54
CA ASN A 466 2.59 7.02 9.64
C ASN A 466 1.30 6.22 9.41
N CYS A 467 1.44 4.90 9.26
CA CYS A 467 0.32 4.02 8.95
C CYS A 467 -0.85 4.16 9.95
N LEU A 468 -0.56 4.22 11.24
CA LEU A 468 -1.58 4.27 12.28
C LEU A 468 -2.22 5.63 12.47
N SER A 469 -1.63 6.72 11.96
CA SER A 469 -2.30 8.02 11.89
C SER A 469 -3.65 7.94 11.15
N CYS A 470 -3.77 6.99 10.21
CA CYS A 470 -4.99 6.75 9.45
C CYS A 470 -5.66 5.44 9.85
N HIS A 471 -4.92 4.32 9.95
CA HIS A 471 -5.49 3.00 10.17
C HIS A 471 -6.14 2.79 11.53
N ALA A 472 -5.77 3.59 12.55
CA ALA A 472 -6.48 3.62 13.83
C ALA A 472 -7.97 4.02 13.70
N TYR A 473 -8.37 4.62 12.58
CA TYR A 473 -9.77 5.01 12.30
C TYR A 473 -10.50 4.05 11.36
N ALA A 474 -9.91 2.91 11.05
CA ALA A 474 -10.57 1.88 10.25
C ALA A 474 -11.84 1.39 10.96
N SER A 475 -12.94 1.35 10.23
CA SER A 475 -14.24 1.04 10.82
C SER A 475 -15.12 0.21 9.87
N VAL A 476 -16.14 -0.42 10.47
CA VAL A 476 -17.18 -1.17 9.75
C VAL A 476 -17.77 -0.38 8.59
N ALA A 477 -18.31 -1.09 7.62
CA ALA A 477 -18.90 -0.52 6.41
C ALA A 477 -19.95 0.56 6.70
N ARG A 478 -20.14 1.47 5.75
CA ARG A 478 -21.15 2.53 5.84
C ARG A 478 -22.55 2.01 6.14
N ASP A 479 -22.95 0.92 5.44
CA ASP A 479 -24.27 0.31 5.62
C ASP A 479 -24.41 -0.34 7.00
N ALA A 480 -23.33 -0.91 7.53
CA ALA A 480 -23.30 -1.43 8.90
C ALA A 480 -23.44 -0.29 9.93
N ARG A 481 -22.72 0.82 9.74
CA ARG A 481 -22.84 2.00 10.60
C ARG A 481 -24.26 2.55 10.63
N ALA A 482 -24.96 2.58 9.50
CA ALA A 482 -26.36 3.01 9.44
C ALA A 482 -27.26 2.16 10.38
N GLN A 483 -27.04 0.85 10.46
CA GLN A 483 -27.75 -0.06 11.36
C GLN A 483 -27.31 0.06 12.82
N LEU A 484 -26.15 0.64 13.08
CA LEU A 484 -25.57 0.87 14.41
C LEU A 484 -25.79 2.31 14.91
N GLY A 485 -26.81 2.99 14.39
CA GLY A 485 -27.16 4.35 14.79
C GLY A 485 -26.11 5.40 14.35
N GLY A 486 -25.42 5.16 13.26
CA GLY A 486 -24.38 6.04 12.71
C GLY A 486 -23.01 5.93 13.38
N LYS A 487 -22.86 5.07 14.39
CA LYS A 487 -21.60 4.90 15.12
C LYS A 487 -20.59 4.11 14.29
N ALA A 488 -19.34 4.54 14.33
CA ALA A 488 -18.21 3.81 13.78
C ALA A 488 -17.64 2.85 14.85
N TYR A 489 -17.44 1.61 14.46
CA TYR A 489 -16.80 0.60 15.29
C TYR A 489 -15.53 0.11 14.60
N ALA A 490 -14.46 -0.06 15.35
CA ALA A 490 -13.18 -0.45 14.85
C ALA A 490 -13.19 -1.81 14.16
N THR A 491 -12.35 -1.96 13.16
CA THR A 491 -12.14 -3.18 12.39
C THR A 491 -10.68 -3.60 12.40
N ASP A 492 -10.09 -3.63 13.60
CA ASP A 492 -8.74 -4.14 13.81
C ASP A 492 -7.69 -3.48 12.89
N TYR A 493 -7.76 -2.14 12.78
CA TYR A 493 -6.90 -1.32 11.91
C TYR A 493 -7.08 -1.54 10.40
N SER A 494 -7.95 -2.46 9.96
CA SER A 494 -8.11 -2.76 8.55
C SER A 494 -9.28 -2.02 7.91
N PHE A 495 -8.99 -1.25 6.86
CA PHE A 495 -10.02 -0.55 6.06
C PHE A 495 -10.78 -1.46 5.11
N ILE A 496 -10.34 -2.73 4.89
CA ILE A 496 -11.02 -3.61 3.91
C ILE A 496 -12.48 -3.87 4.26
N PHE A 497 -12.84 -3.91 5.54
CA PHE A 497 -14.22 -4.07 5.99
C PHE A 497 -15.15 -2.94 5.54
N SER A 498 -14.60 -1.76 5.25
CA SER A 498 -15.39 -0.65 4.71
C SER A 498 -15.90 -0.90 3.29
N PHE A 499 -15.40 -1.94 2.61
CA PHE A 499 -15.86 -2.34 1.28
C PHE A 499 -17.13 -3.19 1.31
N ALA A 500 -17.51 -3.74 2.46
CA ALA A 500 -18.72 -4.53 2.57
C ALA A 500 -19.96 -3.71 2.21
N THR A 501 -20.90 -4.36 1.54
CA THR A 501 -22.21 -3.80 1.18
C THR A 501 -23.32 -4.59 1.82
N SER A 502 -24.52 -4.03 1.88
CA SER A 502 -25.73 -4.78 2.20
C SER A 502 -26.26 -5.52 0.96
N PRO A 503 -27.02 -6.61 1.14
CA PRO A 503 -27.78 -7.20 0.05
C PRO A 503 -28.69 -6.16 -0.62
N ALA A 504 -28.90 -6.30 -1.92
CA ALA A 504 -29.88 -5.45 -2.62
C ALA A 504 -31.25 -5.55 -1.94
N ALA A 505 -31.94 -4.44 -1.78
CA ALA A 505 -33.35 -4.45 -1.37
C ALA A 505 -34.15 -5.28 -2.38
N LYS A 506 -34.93 -6.25 -1.85
CA LYS A 506 -35.82 -7.08 -2.66
C LYS A 506 -37.00 -6.29 -3.16
#